data_b699e816ac4c952cbb956c1ad4feae76
#
_entry.id   b699e816ac4c952cbb956c1ad4feae76
#
_cell.length_a   1.000
_cell.length_b   1.000
_cell.length_c   1.000
_cell.angle_alpha   90.00
_cell.angle_beta   90.00
_cell.angle_gamma   90.00
#
_symmetry.space_group_name_H-M   'P 1'
#
loop_
_entity.id
_entity.type
_entity.pdbx_description
1 polymer ?
#
loop_
_entity_poly.entity_id
_entity_poly.type
_entity_poly.pdbx_seq_one_letter_code
_entity_poly.pdbx_strand_id
1 'polypeptide(L)'
;MRIARFYQKTLFGVFAIIGLIVALTSTLYVYTVDRQLTGDFLQNSRAIARSIADSNVDLIVHKNYSALQSIIDQFLEISSISYVFVVDENGVIIAHTFVPGVPDEILADYKDAKDVYDRALSGLGNFSEVTAGILAGEAGYVHVGMDKSYIALQVQTAIGKEVYLLSIILIVSVLASYGLMYLVSRPLDHLRRYAWHSLSSEQHVSPPDSSQVKRLLERTDEVGELGRIIRWASGRES
;
A
#
# COMPACT_ATOMS: atom_id res chain seq x y z
N MET A 1 -22.42 30.22 21.39
CA MET A 1 -22.57 28.72 21.37
C MET A 1 -22.95 28.09 20.02
N ARG A 2 -23.76 28.71 19.15
CA ARG A 2 -24.16 28.12 17.85
C ARG A 2 -23.02 28.05 16.81
N ILE A 3 -22.12 29.03 16.76
CA ILE A 3 -21.00 29.05 15.79
C ILE A 3 -19.99 27.94 16.05
N ALA A 4 -19.67 27.67 17.32
CA ALA A 4 -18.78 26.55 17.68
C ALA A 4 -19.32 25.20 17.18
N ARG A 5 -20.65 25.00 17.21
CA ARG A 5 -21.29 23.78 16.67
C ARG A 5 -21.21 23.68 15.15
N PHE A 6 -21.28 24.79 14.45
CA PHE A 6 -21.13 24.82 12.99
C PHE A 6 -19.70 24.42 12.60
N TYR A 7 -18.69 25.01 13.21
CA TYR A 7 -17.29 24.67 12.99
C TYR A 7 -16.96 23.21 13.33
N GLN A 8 -17.50 22.71 14.44
CA GLN A 8 -17.32 21.29 14.81
C GLN A 8 -17.91 20.36 13.74
N LYS A 9 -19.07 20.67 13.19
CA LYS A 9 -19.69 19.87 12.10
C LYS A 9 -18.87 19.93 10.82
N THR A 10 -18.37 21.10 10.44
CA THR A 10 -17.53 21.26 9.24
C THR A 10 -16.22 20.52 9.41
N LEU A 11 -15.57 20.65 10.56
CA LEU A 11 -14.34 19.93 10.88
C LEU A 11 -14.55 18.41 10.84
N PHE A 12 -15.63 17.94 11.46
CA PHE A 12 -16.00 16.53 11.41
C PHE A 12 -16.24 16.03 9.97
N GLY A 13 -16.95 16.83 9.14
CA GLY A 13 -17.14 16.52 7.73
C GLY A 13 -15.83 16.37 6.95
N VAL A 14 -14.90 17.31 7.15
CA VAL A 14 -13.57 17.26 6.53
C VAL A 14 -12.81 16.01 6.96
N PHE A 15 -12.80 15.70 8.26
CA PHE A 15 -12.13 14.48 8.75
C PHE A 15 -12.79 13.20 8.24
N ALA A 16 -14.12 13.17 8.15
CA ALA A 16 -14.82 12.02 7.59
C ALA A 16 -14.45 11.78 6.13
N ILE A 17 -14.34 12.85 5.33
CA ILE A 17 -13.93 12.76 3.92
C ILE A 17 -12.46 12.30 3.81
N ILE A 18 -11.55 12.89 4.57
CA ILE A 18 -10.13 12.49 4.59
C ILE A 18 -10.01 11.02 5.02
N GLY A 19 -10.69 10.62 6.08
CA GLY A 19 -10.70 9.24 6.55
C GLY A 19 -11.24 8.25 5.52
N LEU A 20 -12.30 8.63 4.80
CA LEU A 20 -12.85 7.83 3.71
C LEU A 20 -11.84 7.66 2.55
N ILE A 21 -11.18 8.75 2.14
CA ILE A 21 -10.16 8.71 1.08
C ILE A 21 -9.00 7.80 1.50
N VAL A 22 -8.49 7.96 2.72
CA VAL A 22 -7.41 7.13 3.25
C VAL A 22 -7.81 5.66 3.29
N ALA A 23 -9.02 5.33 3.75
CA ALA A 23 -9.51 3.96 3.79
C ALA A 23 -9.64 3.33 2.40
N LEU A 24 -10.19 4.07 1.43
CA LEU A 24 -10.31 3.60 0.04
C LEU A 24 -8.93 3.40 -0.60
N THR A 25 -8.02 4.37 -0.43
CA THR A 25 -6.67 4.29 -0.99
C THR A 25 -5.91 3.11 -0.39
N SER A 26 -5.97 2.92 0.94
CA SER A 26 -5.31 1.80 1.61
C SER A 26 -5.84 0.45 1.13
N THR A 27 -7.15 0.31 0.98
CA THR A 27 -7.76 -0.94 0.49
C THR A 27 -7.31 -1.26 -0.95
N LEU A 28 -7.33 -0.26 -1.85
CA LEU A 28 -6.88 -0.41 -3.22
C LEU A 28 -5.38 -0.74 -3.29
N TYR A 29 -4.56 -0.10 -2.45
CA TYR A 29 -3.13 -0.34 -2.39
C TYR A 29 -2.81 -1.77 -1.98
N VAL A 30 -3.39 -2.26 -0.88
CA VAL A 30 -3.19 -3.64 -0.41
C VAL A 30 -3.54 -4.64 -1.51
N TYR A 31 -4.70 -4.48 -2.15
CA TYR A 31 -5.14 -5.35 -3.22
C TYR A 31 -4.21 -5.32 -4.43
N THR A 32 -3.73 -4.13 -4.82
CA THR A 32 -2.84 -3.96 -5.98
C THR A 32 -1.46 -4.55 -5.70
N VAL A 33 -0.88 -4.28 -4.52
CA VAL A 33 0.45 -4.76 -4.12
C VAL A 33 0.46 -6.28 -4.02
N ASP A 34 -0.54 -6.89 -3.39
CA ASP A 34 -0.64 -8.34 -3.28
C ASP A 34 -0.67 -9.01 -4.66
N ARG A 35 -1.53 -8.53 -5.56
CA ARG A 35 -1.62 -9.05 -6.92
C ARG A 35 -0.34 -8.85 -7.73
N GLN A 36 0.26 -7.68 -7.65
CA GLN A 36 1.44 -7.33 -8.42
C GLN A 36 2.65 -8.14 -7.94
N LEU A 37 2.92 -8.15 -6.62
CA LEU A 37 4.04 -8.90 -6.07
C LEU A 37 3.89 -10.41 -6.34
N THR A 38 2.70 -10.97 -6.16
CA THR A 38 2.47 -12.40 -6.47
C THR A 38 2.64 -12.68 -7.96
N GLY A 39 2.15 -11.80 -8.84
CA GLY A 39 2.32 -11.92 -10.29
C GLY A 39 3.77 -11.85 -10.73
N ASP A 40 4.52 -10.85 -10.27
CA ASP A 40 5.94 -10.66 -10.58
C ASP A 40 6.77 -11.85 -10.08
N PHE A 41 6.40 -12.36 -8.91
CA PHE A 41 7.05 -13.51 -8.30
C PHE A 41 6.87 -14.78 -9.16
N LEU A 42 5.66 -15.08 -9.58
CA LEU A 42 5.37 -16.22 -10.46
C LEU A 42 6.04 -16.08 -11.83
N GLN A 43 6.08 -14.86 -12.38
CA GLN A 43 6.75 -14.60 -13.65
C GLN A 43 8.26 -14.81 -13.55
N ASN A 44 8.91 -14.31 -12.49
CA ASN A 44 10.32 -14.52 -12.24
C ASN A 44 10.65 -16.00 -12.10
N SER A 45 9.83 -16.74 -11.41
CA SER A 45 10.05 -18.17 -11.19
C SER A 45 9.89 -18.99 -12.45
N ARG A 46 8.92 -18.63 -13.29
CA ARG A 46 8.82 -19.23 -14.64
C ARG A 46 10.05 -18.94 -15.47
N ALA A 47 10.59 -17.71 -15.39
CA ALA A 47 11.81 -17.34 -16.10
C ALA A 47 13.02 -18.18 -15.61
N ILE A 48 13.14 -18.37 -14.29
CA ILE A 48 14.18 -19.19 -13.69
C ILE A 48 14.02 -20.66 -14.09
N ALA A 49 12.82 -21.25 -13.95
CA ALA A 49 12.57 -22.63 -14.33
C ALA A 49 12.88 -22.87 -15.81
N ARG A 50 12.49 -21.96 -16.70
CA ARG A 50 12.83 -22.01 -18.13
C ARG A 50 14.33 -21.86 -18.36
N SER A 51 15.00 -20.94 -17.66
CA SER A 51 16.44 -20.77 -17.76
C SER A 51 17.20 -22.03 -17.39
N ILE A 52 16.76 -22.72 -16.31
CA ILE A 52 17.34 -24.02 -15.93
C ILE A 52 17.07 -25.08 -17.02
N ALA A 53 15.84 -25.16 -17.51
CA ALA A 53 15.43 -26.12 -18.52
C ALA A 53 16.21 -25.94 -19.83
N ASP A 54 16.29 -24.69 -20.33
CA ASP A 54 16.89 -24.39 -21.64
C ASP A 54 18.42 -24.43 -21.61
N SER A 55 19.05 -23.96 -20.52
CA SER A 55 20.51 -23.88 -20.43
C SER A 55 21.19 -25.21 -20.12
N ASN A 56 20.43 -26.20 -19.62
CA ASN A 56 21.01 -27.47 -19.17
C ASN A 56 20.56 -28.69 -19.97
N VAL A 57 20.00 -28.49 -21.16
CA VAL A 57 19.56 -29.56 -22.06
C VAL A 57 20.68 -30.58 -22.32
N ASP A 58 21.88 -30.11 -22.64
CA ASP A 58 23.03 -30.95 -22.93
C ASP A 58 23.42 -31.84 -21.73
N LEU A 59 23.36 -31.30 -20.51
CA LEU A 59 23.67 -32.06 -19.30
C LEU A 59 22.63 -33.19 -19.05
N ILE A 60 21.38 -32.92 -19.35
CA ILE A 60 20.27 -33.85 -19.15
C ILE A 60 20.35 -34.96 -20.21
N VAL A 61 20.49 -34.61 -21.49
CA VAL A 61 20.59 -35.57 -22.61
C VAL A 61 21.82 -36.44 -22.47
N HIS A 62 22.98 -35.90 -22.05
CA HIS A 62 24.20 -36.65 -21.81
C HIS A 62 24.29 -37.30 -20.42
N LYS A 63 23.21 -37.23 -19.61
CA LYS A 63 23.11 -37.84 -18.26
C LYS A 63 24.22 -37.40 -17.31
N ASN A 64 24.70 -36.15 -17.44
CA ASN A 64 25.69 -35.56 -16.54
C ASN A 64 25.00 -34.94 -15.30
N TYR A 65 24.44 -35.83 -14.48
CA TYR A 65 23.65 -35.41 -13.31
C TYR A 65 24.45 -34.70 -12.23
N SER A 66 25.75 -34.98 -12.11
CA SER A 66 26.61 -34.29 -11.14
C SER A 66 26.79 -32.81 -11.49
N ALA A 67 26.98 -32.47 -12.76
CA ALA A 67 27.05 -31.09 -13.21
C ALA A 67 25.69 -30.41 -13.06
N LEU A 68 24.59 -31.10 -13.42
CA LEU A 68 23.25 -30.60 -13.25
C LEU A 68 22.94 -30.26 -11.78
N GLN A 69 23.30 -31.18 -10.84
CA GLN A 69 23.14 -30.94 -9.39
C GLN A 69 23.87 -29.70 -8.94
N SER A 70 25.13 -29.52 -9.33
CA SER A 70 25.90 -28.31 -8.96
C SER A 70 25.27 -27.01 -9.47
N ILE A 71 24.60 -27.08 -10.60
CA ILE A 71 23.92 -25.91 -11.17
C ILE A 71 22.63 -25.61 -10.39
N ILE A 72 21.79 -26.63 -10.15
CA ILE A 72 20.52 -26.38 -9.44
C ILE A 72 20.75 -25.92 -7.99
N ASP A 73 21.81 -26.38 -7.34
CA ASP A 73 22.19 -25.97 -5.97
C ASP A 73 22.47 -24.46 -5.90
N GLN A 74 23.00 -23.84 -6.96
CA GLN A 74 23.28 -22.40 -7.00
C GLN A 74 21.99 -21.57 -6.97
N PHE A 75 20.87 -22.10 -7.46
CA PHE A 75 19.59 -21.39 -7.43
C PHE A 75 19.00 -21.25 -6.03
N LEU A 76 19.45 -22.04 -5.05
CA LEU A 76 19.07 -21.86 -3.64
C LEU A 76 19.64 -20.57 -3.01
N GLU A 77 20.64 -19.94 -3.63
CA GLU A 77 21.14 -18.62 -3.19
C GLU A 77 20.10 -17.52 -3.42
N ILE A 78 19.11 -17.76 -4.30
CA ILE A 78 18.01 -16.86 -4.54
C ILE A 78 16.99 -17.01 -3.40
N SER A 79 16.87 -16.01 -2.54
CA SER A 79 16.07 -16.04 -1.30
C SER A 79 14.60 -16.44 -1.48
N SER A 80 14.08 -16.38 -2.69
CA SER A 80 12.71 -16.73 -3.02
C SER A 80 12.53 -18.20 -3.39
N ILE A 81 13.61 -18.90 -3.73
CA ILE A 81 13.59 -20.30 -4.14
C ILE A 81 13.89 -21.18 -2.92
N SER A 82 13.02 -22.11 -2.64
CA SER A 82 13.17 -23.04 -1.53
C SER A 82 13.66 -24.39 -1.96
N TYR A 83 13.26 -24.81 -3.15
CA TYR A 83 13.74 -26.05 -3.73
C TYR A 83 13.66 -26.04 -5.27
N VAL A 84 14.50 -26.84 -5.87
CA VAL A 84 14.49 -27.18 -7.29
C VAL A 84 14.61 -28.69 -7.43
N PHE A 85 13.88 -29.29 -8.33
CA PHE A 85 14.12 -30.66 -8.75
C PHE A 85 13.86 -30.83 -10.24
N VAL A 86 14.54 -31.79 -10.83
CA VAL A 86 14.48 -32.07 -12.26
C VAL A 86 14.05 -33.52 -12.45
N VAL A 87 13.08 -33.70 -13.34
CA VAL A 87 12.50 -35.01 -13.70
C VAL A 87 12.84 -35.29 -15.14
N ASP A 88 13.26 -36.50 -15.45
CA ASP A 88 13.54 -36.96 -16.82
C ASP A 88 12.26 -37.36 -17.59
N GLU A 89 12.43 -37.77 -18.84
CA GLU A 89 11.35 -38.23 -19.74
C GLU A 89 10.57 -39.45 -19.19
N ASN A 90 11.20 -40.24 -18.30
CA ASN A 90 10.59 -41.41 -17.67
C ASN A 90 9.86 -41.09 -16.37
N GLY A 91 9.88 -39.84 -15.95
CA GLY A 91 9.32 -39.42 -14.67
C GLY A 91 10.21 -39.81 -13.49
N VAL A 92 11.53 -39.90 -13.66
CA VAL A 92 12.49 -40.16 -12.60
C VAL A 92 13.13 -38.85 -12.17
N ILE A 93 13.18 -38.55 -10.86
CA ILE A 93 13.89 -37.38 -10.32
C ILE A 93 15.39 -37.64 -10.47
N ILE A 94 16.05 -36.84 -11.33
CA ILE A 94 17.48 -36.98 -11.67
C ILE A 94 18.40 -36.03 -10.92
N ALA A 95 17.84 -34.93 -10.38
CA ALA A 95 18.54 -33.97 -9.51
C ALA A 95 17.54 -33.28 -8.61
N HIS A 96 17.93 -32.93 -7.38
CA HIS A 96 17.07 -32.22 -6.43
C HIS A 96 17.89 -31.51 -5.33
N THR A 97 17.33 -30.44 -4.78
CA THR A 97 17.97 -29.65 -3.71
C THR A 97 17.45 -29.97 -2.31
N PHE A 98 16.57 -30.94 -2.15
CA PHE A 98 16.04 -31.34 -0.83
C PHE A 98 17.08 -32.02 0.06
N VAL A 99 17.08 -31.66 1.34
CA VAL A 99 17.93 -32.27 2.36
C VAL A 99 17.03 -32.67 3.54
N PRO A 100 17.09 -33.93 4.02
CA PRO A 100 18.02 -35.03 3.66
C PRO A 100 17.61 -35.81 2.40
N GLY A 101 16.47 -35.57 1.82
CA GLY A 101 15.95 -36.25 0.64
C GLY A 101 14.60 -35.65 0.18
N VAL A 102 14.08 -36.16 -0.95
CA VAL A 102 12.82 -35.71 -1.52
C VAL A 102 11.66 -36.06 -0.60
N PRO A 103 10.79 -35.09 -0.21
CA PRO A 103 9.61 -35.36 0.61
C PRO A 103 8.62 -36.32 -0.06
N ASP A 104 7.91 -37.11 0.75
CA ASP A 104 6.91 -38.05 0.27
C ASP A 104 5.77 -37.38 -0.49
N GLU A 105 5.40 -36.14 -0.11
CA GLU A 105 4.38 -35.37 -0.80
C GLU A 105 4.79 -34.97 -2.22
N ILE A 106 6.08 -34.76 -2.47
CA ILE A 106 6.62 -34.57 -3.83
C ILE A 106 6.54 -35.88 -4.61
N LEU A 107 7.02 -36.99 -4.01
CA LEU A 107 7.03 -38.28 -4.65
C LEU A 107 5.63 -38.80 -5.04
N ALA A 108 4.61 -38.39 -4.29
CA ALA A 108 3.22 -38.77 -4.56
C ALA A 108 2.58 -38.05 -5.77
N ASP A 109 2.97 -36.79 -6.05
CA ASP A 109 2.24 -35.93 -6.98
C ASP A 109 3.15 -34.94 -7.75
N TYR A 110 4.24 -35.44 -8.36
CA TYR A 110 5.11 -34.59 -9.21
C TYR A 110 4.93 -34.82 -10.71
N LYS A 111 4.11 -35.82 -11.09
CA LYS A 111 4.00 -36.26 -12.49
C LYS A 111 3.06 -35.41 -13.34
N ASP A 112 2.17 -34.67 -12.71
CA ASP A 112 1.28 -33.77 -13.43
C ASP A 112 2.01 -32.47 -13.76
N ALA A 113 2.37 -32.26 -15.02
CA ALA A 113 3.03 -31.04 -15.49
C ALA A 113 2.04 -29.89 -15.61
N LYS A 114 1.53 -29.40 -14.48
CA LYS A 114 0.79 -28.15 -14.44
C LYS A 114 1.76 -26.98 -14.40
N ASP A 115 1.40 -25.88 -15.04
CA ASP A 115 2.25 -24.68 -15.12
C ASP A 115 2.54 -24.07 -13.73
N VAL A 116 1.55 -24.09 -12.83
CA VAL A 116 1.69 -23.62 -11.43
C VAL A 116 0.78 -24.43 -10.53
N TYR A 117 1.27 -24.83 -9.36
CA TYR A 117 0.44 -25.34 -8.26
C TYR A 117 0.91 -24.90 -6.88
N ASP A 118 -0.04 -24.92 -5.97
CA ASP A 118 0.21 -24.71 -4.56
C ASP A 118 0.48 -26.05 -3.89
N ARG A 119 1.60 -26.15 -3.20
CA ARG A 119 2.04 -27.35 -2.52
C ARG A 119 2.30 -27.07 -1.05
N ALA A 120 1.76 -27.90 -0.18
CA ALA A 120 2.07 -27.92 1.23
C ALA A 120 2.99 -29.10 1.52
N LEU A 121 4.17 -28.83 2.08
CA LEU A 121 5.13 -29.84 2.49
C LEU A 121 5.19 -29.90 4.02
N SER A 122 4.98 -31.09 4.60
CA SER A 122 4.93 -31.30 6.02
C SER A 122 6.26 -30.89 6.70
N GLY A 123 6.19 -29.98 7.65
CA GLY A 123 7.36 -29.46 8.35
C GLY A 123 8.21 -28.43 7.59
N LEU A 124 7.95 -28.18 6.30
CA LEU A 124 8.68 -27.21 5.48
C LEU A 124 7.86 -25.96 5.17
N GLY A 125 6.53 -26.07 4.99
CA GLY A 125 5.66 -24.93 4.76
C GLY A 125 4.81 -25.04 3.49
N ASN A 126 4.31 -23.86 3.05
CA ASN A 126 3.48 -23.74 1.85
C ASN A 126 4.28 -23.10 0.73
N PHE A 127 4.25 -23.73 -0.43
CA PHE A 127 5.03 -23.34 -1.60
C PHE A 127 4.13 -23.10 -2.80
N SER A 128 4.56 -22.22 -3.68
CA SER A 128 4.05 -22.11 -5.03
C SER A 128 5.09 -22.74 -5.96
N GLU A 129 4.73 -23.82 -6.60
CA GLU A 129 5.62 -24.57 -7.50
C GLU A 129 5.34 -24.21 -8.95
N VAL A 130 6.39 -23.95 -9.71
CA VAL A 130 6.35 -23.64 -11.14
C VAL A 130 7.10 -24.71 -11.90
N THR A 131 6.54 -25.14 -13.03
CA THR A 131 7.13 -26.17 -13.87
C THR A 131 7.52 -25.61 -15.23
N ALA A 132 8.69 -26.02 -15.75
CA ALA A 132 9.13 -25.73 -17.10
C ALA A 132 9.55 -27.01 -17.82
N GLY A 133 9.06 -27.21 -19.04
CA GLY A 133 9.42 -28.37 -19.85
C GLY A 133 10.81 -28.23 -20.49
N ILE A 134 11.59 -29.29 -20.45
CA ILE A 134 12.89 -29.41 -21.12
C ILE A 134 12.62 -29.92 -22.54
N LEU A 135 13.09 -29.19 -23.56
CA LEU A 135 12.75 -29.49 -24.98
C LEU A 135 11.21 -29.60 -25.17
N ALA A 136 10.49 -28.58 -24.70
CA ALA A 136 9.03 -28.55 -24.72
C ALA A 136 8.36 -29.73 -23.95
N GLY A 137 9.07 -30.35 -23.02
CA GLY A 137 8.61 -31.47 -22.19
C GLY A 137 9.04 -32.84 -22.67
N GLU A 138 9.68 -32.96 -23.85
CA GLU A 138 10.15 -34.22 -24.40
C GLU A 138 11.29 -34.84 -23.58
N ALA A 139 12.15 -34.04 -22.98
CA ALA A 139 13.26 -34.53 -22.16
C ALA A 139 13.00 -34.40 -20.63
N GLY A 140 11.75 -34.13 -20.24
CA GLY A 140 11.35 -34.02 -18.85
C GLY A 140 10.99 -32.60 -18.41
N TYR A 141 11.04 -32.33 -17.10
CA TYR A 141 10.57 -31.12 -16.51
C TYR A 141 11.47 -30.62 -15.38
N VAL A 142 11.59 -29.30 -15.27
CA VAL A 142 12.20 -28.60 -14.12
C VAL A 142 11.08 -28.06 -13.26
N HIS A 143 11.14 -28.33 -11.97
CA HIS A 143 10.22 -27.85 -10.95
C HIS A 143 10.96 -26.90 -10.02
N VAL A 144 10.39 -25.72 -9.79
CA VAL A 144 10.93 -24.70 -8.88
C VAL A 144 9.88 -24.34 -7.84
N GLY A 145 10.17 -24.62 -6.59
CA GLY A 145 9.31 -24.33 -5.46
C GLY A 145 9.73 -23.05 -4.75
N MET A 146 8.77 -22.18 -4.52
CA MET A 146 8.94 -20.88 -3.86
C MET A 146 8.17 -20.80 -2.57
N ASP A 147 8.81 -20.27 -1.54
CA ASP A 147 8.18 -20.07 -0.25
C ASP A 147 7.12 -18.95 -0.29
N LYS A 148 5.86 -19.31 -0.04
CA LYS A 148 4.77 -18.36 0.08
C LYS A 148 4.93 -17.42 1.28
N SER A 149 5.63 -17.85 2.33
CA SER A 149 5.89 -17.00 3.50
C SER A 149 6.82 -15.84 3.14
N TYR A 150 7.77 -16.06 2.23
CA TYR A 150 8.63 -15.00 1.70
C TYR A 150 7.81 -13.94 0.95
N ILE A 151 6.87 -14.35 0.10
CA ILE A 151 5.97 -13.43 -0.61
C ILE A 151 5.13 -12.65 0.39
N ALA A 152 4.53 -13.34 1.36
CA ALA A 152 3.71 -12.72 2.39
C ALA A 152 4.50 -11.67 3.21
N LEU A 153 5.77 -11.95 3.53
CA LEU A 153 6.64 -11.01 4.23
C LEU A 153 6.94 -9.76 3.38
N GLN A 154 7.20 -9.92 2.09
CA GLN A 154 7.42 -8.80 1.16
C GLN A 154 6.16 -7.93 1.06
N VAL A 155 4.97 -8.53 0.90
CA VAL A 155 3.68 -7.83 0.90
C VAL A 155 3.48 -7.10 2.22
N GLN A 156 3.71 -7.74 3.36
CA GLN A 156 3.56 -7.12 4.68
C GLN A 156 4.51 -5.93 4.86
N THR A 157 5.74 -6.04 4.38
CA THR A 157 6.73 -4.94 4.44
C THR A 157 6.31 -3.76 3.59
N ALA A 158 5.80 -4.01 2.38
CA ALA A 158 5.29 -2.96 1.49
C ALA A 158 4.09 -2.23 2.10
N ILE A 159 3.12 -2.98 2.65
CA ILE A 159 1.96 -2.44 3.35
C ILE A 159 2.38 -1.62 4.58
N GLY A 160 3.35 -2.10 5.36
CA GLY A 160 3.86 -1.38 6.53
C GLY A 160 4.42 0.00 6.19
N LYS A 161 5.17 0.12 5.10
CA LYS A 161 5.68 1.41 4.60
C LYS A 161 4.56 2.36 4.19
N GLU A 162 3.53 1.84 3.52
CA GLU A 162 2.37 2.64 3.10
C GLU A 162 1.56 3.14 4.30
N VAL A 163 1.28 2.28 5.26
CA VAL A 163 0.57 2.65 6.50
C VAL A 163 1.32 3.76 7.24
N TYR A 164 2.64 3.70 7.30
CA TYR A 164 3.46 4.74 7.90
C TYR A 164 3.32 6.09 7.17
N LEU A 165 3.41 6.10 5.83
CA LEU A 165 3.25 7.31 5.03
C LEU A 165 1.85 7.91 5.16
N LEU A 166 0.80 7.07 5.09
CA LEU A 166 -0.59 7.51 5.27
C LEU A 166 -0.83 8.09 6.66
N SER A 167 -0.20 7.53 7.70
CA SER A 167 -0.29 8.07 9.06
C SER A 167 0.32 9.46 9.17
N ILE A 168 1.46 9.72 8.52
CA ILE A 168 2.07 11.05 8.47
C ILE A 168 1.15 12.04 7.75
N ILE A 169 0.63 11.65 6.58
CA ILE A 169 -0.29 12.50 5.80
C ILE A 169 -1.54 12.83 6.62
N LEU A 170 -2.09 11.86 7.34
CA LEU A 170 -3.25 12.07 8.21
C LEU A 170 -2.94 13.10 9.31
N ILE A 171 -1.82 12.95 10.01
CA ILE A 171 -1.40 13.88 11.07
C ILE A 171 -1.23 15.29 10.51
N VAL A 172 -0.53 15.43 9.38
CA VAL A 172 -0.32 16.74 8.73
C VAL A 172 -1.65 17.35 8.30
N SER A 173 -2.56 16.56 7.73
CA SER A 173 -3.90 17.01 7.33
C SER A 173 -4.74 17.49 8.51
N VAL A 174 -4.67 16.78 9.65
CA VAL A 174 -5.33 17.21 10.91
C VAL A 174 -4.79 18.54 11.39
N LEU A 175 -3.46 18.69 11.45
CA LEU A 175 -2.81 19.94 11.89
C LEU A 175 -3.12 21.09 10.94
N ALA A 176 -3.06 20.85 9.64
CA ALA A 176 -3.40 21.86 8.62
C ALA A 176 -4.86 22.29 8.72
N SER A 177 -5.80 21.36 8.88
CA SER A 177 -7.22 21.65 9.06
C SER A 177 -7.48 22.48 10.31
N TYR A 178 -6.80 22.15 11.43
CA TYR A 178 -6.88 22.93 12.66
C TYR A 178 -6.32 24.34 12.48
N GLY A 179 -5.17 24.49 11.82
CA GLY A 179 -4.55 25.77 11.51
C GLY A 179 -5.43 26.66 10.62
N LEU A 180 -5.98 26.10 9.55
CA LEU A 180 -6.92 26.79 8.66
C LEU A 180 -8.18 27.25 9.41
N MET A 181 -8.75 26.37 10.22
CA MET A 181 -9.90 26.71 11.04
C MET A 181 -9.61 27.87 12.00
N TYR A 182 -8.44 27.86 12.64
CA TYR A 182 -8.03 28.95 13.54
C TYR A 182 -7.88 30.29 12.81
N LEU A 183 -7.26 30.26 11.61
CA LEU A 183 -7.09 31.43 10.75
C LEU A 183 -8.43 32.03 10.30
N VAL A 184 -9.41 31.18 9.93
CA VAL A 184 -10.73 31.62 9.44
C VAL A 184 -11.66 32.02 10.61
N SER A 185 -11.60 31.31 11.74
CA SER A 185 -12.53 31.54 12.86
C SER A 185 -12.28 32.84 13.59
N ARG A 186 -11.02 33.28 13.76
CA ARG A 186 -10.68 34.53 14.47
C ARG A 186 -11.31 35.75 13.82
N PRO A 187 -11.13 36.03 12.53
CA PRO A 187 -11.73 37.21 11.92
C PRO A 187 -13.26 37.18 11.95
N LEU A 188 -13.88 36.02 11.80
CA LEU A 188 -15.33 35.85 11.85
C LEU A 188 -15.91 36.15 13.26
N ASP A 189 -15.21 35.80 14.33
CA ASP A 189 -15.66 36.15 15.69
C ASP A 189 -15.57 37.64 15.95
N HIS A 190 -14.54 38.32 15.45
CA HIS A 190 -14.42 39.77 15.49
C HIS A 190 -15.54 40.48 14.71
N LEU A 191 -15.82 39.99 13.48
CA LEU A 191 -16.91 40.49 12.65
C LEU A 191 -18.27 40.36 13.35
N ARG A 192 -18.52 39.20 13.95
CA ARG A 192 -19.76 38.96 14.71
C ARG A 192 -19.92 39.91 15.87
N ARG A 193 -18.88 40.11 16.66
CA ARG A 193 -18.92 41.06 17.80
C ARG A 193 -19.15 42.48 17.31
N TYR A 194 -18.49 42.90 16.24
CA TYR A 194 -18.69 44.19 15.62
C TYR A 194 -20.13 44.37 15.11
N ALA A 195 -20.66 43.39 14.38
CA ALA A 195 -22.03 43.41 13.89
C ALA A 195 -23.05 43.50 15.03
N TRP A 196 -22.86 42.72 16.09
CA TRP A 196 -23.77 42.73 17.24
C TRP A 196 -23.75 44.07 17.94
N HIS A 197 -22.58 44.64 18.17
CA HIS A 197 -22.43 45.95 18.80
C HIS A 197 -22.99 47.09 17.94
N SER A 198 -22.85 47.01 16.63
CA SER A 198 -23.32 48.06 15.70
C SER A 198 -24.83 48.02 15.48
N LEU A 199 -25.47 46.86 15.58
CA LEU A 199 -26.88 46.67 15.30
C LEU A 199 -27.77 46.54 16.54
N SER A 200 -27.20 46.25 17.71
CA SER A 200 -27.93 46.18 18.99
C SER A 200 -27.85 47.50 19.73
N SER A 201 -28.96 48.09 20.03
CA SER A 201 -29.06 49.24 20.90
C SER A 201 -28.80 48.93 22.39
N GLU A 202 -28.54 47.66 22.72
CA GLU A 202 -28.30 47.23 24.10
C GLU A 202 -26.85 47.36 24.51
N GLN A 203 -26.62 48.12 25.58
CA GLN A 203 -25.31 48.48 26.19
C GLN A 203 -24.55 47.32 26.86
N HIS A 204 -24.96 46.06 26.66
CA HIS A 204 -24.40 44.89 27.39
C HIS A 204 -23.25 44.16 26.69
N VAL A 205 -22.80 44.61 25.53
CA VAL A 205 -21.65 44.03 24.82
C VAL A 205 -20.48 45.00 24.91
N SER A 206 -19.35 44.53 25.45
CA SER A 206 -18.12 45.33 25.49
C SER A 206 -17.76 45.84 24.08
N PRO A 207 -17.48 47.16 23.91
CA PRO A 207 -17.14 47.72 22.61
C PRO A 207 -15.93 46.97 22.04
N PRO A 208 -15.94 46.60 20.75
CA PRO A 208 -14.77 46.00 20.14
C PRO A 208 -13.61 47.00 20.12
N ASP A 209 -12.39 46.50 20.34
CA ASP A 209 -11.18 47.33 20.29
C ASP A 209 -11.09 48.04 18.93
N SER A 210 -10.94 49.35 18.98
CA SER A 210 -10.87 50.20 17.78
C SER A 210 -9.78 49.79 16.81
N SER A 211 -8.67 49.27 17.32
CA SER A 211 -7.58 48.75 16.51
C SER A 211 -7.95 47.45 15.74
N GLN A 212 -8.79 46.62 16.32
CA GLN A 212 -9.28 45.40 15.69
C GLN A 212 -10.35 45.69 14.62
N VAL A 213 -11.22 46.65 14.89
CA VAL A 213 -12.22 47.11 13.89
C VAL A 213 -11.53 47.73 12.68
N LYS A 214 -10.50 48.59 12.89
CA LYS A 214 -9.72 49.13 11.77
C LYS A 214 -9.08 48.06 10.92
N ARG A 215 -8.39 47.11 11.52
CA ARG A 215 -7.79 45.95 10.79
C ARG A 215 -8.83 45.12 10.04
N LEU A 216 -10.04 44.96 10.60
CA LEU A 216 -11.13 44.21 9.96
C LEU A 216 -11.62 44.95 8.71
N LEU A 217 -11.77 46.26 8.74
CA LEU A 217 -12.26 47.10 7.63
C LEU A 217 -11.19 47.29 6.53
N GLU A 218 -9.90 47.21 6.87
CA GLU A 218 -8.77 47.27 5.93
C GLU A 218 -8.52 45.97 5.19
N ARG A 219 -9.19 44.86 5.54
CA ARG A 219 -9.06 43.60 4.83
C ARG A 219 -9.67 43.69 3.43
N THR A 220 -9.03 43.04 2.48
CA THR A 220 -9.44 42.96 1.07
C THR A 220 -10.25 41.70 0.72
N ASP A 221 -10.51 40.84 1.71
CA ASP A 221 -11.28 39.60 1.56
C ASP A 221 -12.77 39.82 1.90
N GLU A 222 -13.57 38.75 1.76
CA GLU A 222 -15.03 38.74 1.98
C GLU A 222 -15.40 39.17 3.40
N VAL A 223 -14.51 38.91 4.39
CA VAL A 223 -14.71 39.33 5.78
C VAL A 223 -14.60 40.84 5.92
N GLY A 224 -13.66 41.46 5.21
CA GLY A 224 -13.52 42.91 5.16
C GLY A 224 -14.69 43.60 4.44
N GLU A 225 -15.17 42.98 3.35
CA GLU A 225 -16.34 43.46 2.63
C GLU A 225 -17.60 43.46 3.50
N LEU A 226 -17.87 42.35 4.19
CA LEU A 226 -18.97 42.25 5.15
C LEU A 226 -18.83 43.28 6.29
N GLY A 227 -17.62 43.54 6.77
CA GLY A 227 -17.35 44.56 7.77
C GLY A 227 -17.75 45.97 7.29
N ARG A 228 -17.44 46.33 6.05
CA ARG A 228 -17.80 47.60 5.42
C ARG A 228 -19.32 47.74 5.21
N ILE A 229 -19.98 46.66 4.79
CA ILE A 229 -21.45 46.64 4.64
C ILE A 229 -22.14 46.85 5.99
N ILE A 230 -21.71 46.21 7.06
CA ILE A 230 -22.26 46.37 8.40
C ILE A 230 -22.06 47.81 8.88
N ARG A 231 -20.89 48.41 8.63
CA ARG A 231 -20.60 49.81 8.97
C ARG A 231 -21.55 50.78 8.26
N TRP A 232 -21.78 50.57 6.96
CA TRP A 232 -22.72 51.36 6.18
C TRP A 232 -24.16 51.19 6.68
N ALA A 233 -24.61 49.95 6.93
CA ALA A 233 -25.96 49.65 7.45
C ALA A 233 -26.22 50.23 8.87
N SER A 234 -25.17 50.38 9.69
CA SER A 234 -25.28 50.93 11.04
C SER A 234 -25.34 52.47 11.08
N GLY A 235 -25.30 53.16 9.93
CA GLY A 235 -25.43 54.62 9.84
C GLY A 235 -24.26 55.43 10.49
N ARG A 236 -23.14 54.76 10.79
CA ARG A 236 -21.93 55.42 11.31
C ARG A 236 -21.04 55.85 10.13
N GLU A 237 -21.52 56.83 9.39
CA GLU A 237 -20.66 57.63 8.54
C GLU A 237 -20.00 58.75 9.38
N SER A 238 -18.71 58.77 9.39
CA SER A 238 -17.91 59.95 9.69
C SER A 238 -16.51 59.80 9.09
#